data_c2b76570471722beda921dc77f0a60fb
#
_entry.id   c2b76570471722beda921dc77f0a60fb
#
_cell.length_a   1.000
_cell.length_b   1.000
_cell.length_c   1.000
_cell.angle_alpha   90.00
_cell.angle_beta   90.00
_cell.angle_gamma   90.00
#
_symmetry.space_group_name_H-M   'P 1'
#
loop_
_entity.id
_entity.type
_entity.pdbx_description
1 polymer ?
#
loop_
_entity_poly.entity_id
_entity_poly.type
_entity_poly.pdbx_seq_one_letter_code
_entity_poly.pdbx_strand_id
1 'polypeptide(L)'
;FSSRRRHTRLLTVTGVQTCALPISVIGAYGVLRPGISQIYFEQPDESEVVGTIAYDPSDDRFLLFTVDEDTIPANTLSPVDAVINPLVSGPNAGLPAPAIGTRYLLTESTGSWNGNASAWAGIDGQPLVANTNDIIEYDGERWIVSFASDNSQHNIQYVTNITTEIQYCWTGDTWVKSYQGLYPGGQWRVVL
;
A
#
# COMPACT_ATOMS: atom_id res chain seq x y z
N PHE A 1 -25.13 26.20 20.97
CA PHE A 1 -24.92 26.38 19.54
C PHE A 1 -24.36 25.08 18.98
N SER A 2 -25.19 24.28 18.35
CA SER A 2 -24.80 23.01 17.73
C SER A 2 -24.14 23.30 16.37
N SER A 3 -22.82 23.14 16.29
CA SER A 3 -22.10 23.17 15.01
C SER A 3 -22.41 21.88 14.26
N ARG A 4 -23.26 21.95 13.23
CA ARG A 4 -23.44 20.86 12.27
C ARG A 4 -22.14 20.70 11.47
N ARG A 5 -21.37 19.66 11.77
CA ARG A 5 -20.28 19.18 10.92
C ARG A 5 -20.91 18.71 9.61
N ARG A 6 -20.63 19.39 8.52
CA ARG A 6 -20.99 18.89 7.18
C ARG A 6 -19.97 17.83 6.81
N HIS A 7 -20.34 16.57 6.95
CA HIS A 7 -19.59 15.47 6.41
C HIS A 7 -19.85 15.40 4.91
N THR A 8 -18.82 15.54 4.14
CA THR A 8 -18.88 15.42 2.68
C THR A 8 -18.39 14.04 2.29
N ARG A 9 -19.28 13.16 1.85
CA ARG A 9 -18.92 11.86 1.26
C ARG A 9 -18.27 12.11 -0.10
N LEU A 10 -17.00 11.79 -0.22
CA LEU A 10 -16.37 11.58 -1.52
C LEU A 10 -16.58 10.12 -1.91
N LEU A 11 -17.38 9.90 -2.95
CA LEU A 11 -17.64 8.60 -3.52
C LEU A 11 -16.33 7.93 -3.98
N THR A 12 -16.24 6.64 -3.75
CA THR A 12 -15.21 5.71 -4.22
C THR A 12 -14.76 6.06 -5.64
N VAL A 13 -13.53 6.51 -5.81
CA VAL A 13 -12.94 6.75 -7.13
C VAL A 13 -12.42 5.43 -7.65
N THR A 14 -13.25 4.69 -8.36
CA THR A 14 -12.81 3.60 -9.22
C THR A 14 -12.11 4.19 -10.46
N GLY A 15 -10.79 4.16 -10.48
CA GLY A 15 -9.99 3.94 -11.68
C GLY A 15 -10.10 4.89 -12.87
N VAL A 16 -10.46 6.18 -12.70
CA VAL A 16 -10.28 7.18 -13.74
C VAL A 16 -9.56 8.38 -13.12
N GLN A 17 -8.30 8.59 -13.50
CA GLN A 17 -7.60 9.84 -13.26
C GLN A 17 -8.31 10.97 -14.04
N THR A 18 -9.32 11.55 -13.48
CA THR A 18 -9.78 12.87 -13.87
C THR A 18 -9.08 13.87 -12.97
N CYS A 19 -8.15 14.63 -13.53
CA CYS A 19 -7.60 15.82 -12.88
C CYS A 19 -8.74 16.82 -12.67
N ALA A 20 -9.48 16.68 -11.58
CA ALA A 20 -10.38 17.74 -11.16
C ALA A 20 -9.53 18.85 -10.56
N LEU A 21 -9.57 20.03 -11.15
CA LEU A 21 -8.86 21.19 -10.63
C LEU A 21 -9.40 21.53 -9.23
N PRO A 22 -8.57 22.08 -8.32
CA PRO A 22 -9.02 22.56 -7.00
C PRO A 22 -10.27 23.42 -7.05
N ILE A 23 -10.44 24.18 -8.13
CA ILE A 23 -11.63 25.00 -8.38
C ILE A 23 -12.92 24.17 -8.48
N SER A 24 -12.85 22.93 -8.96
CA SER A 24 -14.01 22.03 -9.02
C SER A 24 -14.43 21.57 -7.63
N VAL A 25 -13.47 21.35 -6.74
CA VAL A 25 -13.73 21.02 -5.33
C VAL A 25 -14.38 22.22 -4.61
N ILE A 26 -13.88 23.44 -4.86
CA ILE A 26 -14.48 24.66 -4.32
C ILE A 26 -15.92 24.85 -4.84
N GLY A 27 -16.13 24.63 -6.13
CA GLY A 27 -17.47 24.75 -6.74
C GLY A 27 -18.47 23.76 -6.15
N ALA A 28 -18.02 22.54 -5.82
CA ALA A 28 -18.86 21.49 -5.26
C ALA A 28 -19.07 21.63 -3.73
N TYR A 29 -18.03 22.02 -2.99
CA TYR A 29 -18.00 21.91 -1.52
C TYR A 29 -17.75 23.25 -0.79
N GLY A 30 -17.49 24.32 -1.52
CA GLY A 30 -17.20 25.64 -0.98
C GLY A 30 -15.71 25.85 -0.67
N VAL A 31 -15.41 27.00 -0.05
CA VAL A 31 -14.03 27.41 0.23
C VAL A 31 -13.39 26.51 1.27
N LEU A 32 -12.22 25.98 0.94
CA LEU A 32 -11.44 25.16 1.86
C LEU A 32 -10.79 26.04 2.95
N ARG A 33 -10.91 25.59 4.18
CA ARG A 33 -10.34 26.28 5.35
C ARG A 33 -9.29 25.37 6.00
N PRO A 34 -8.01 25.79 6.00
CA PRO A 34 -6.94 25.02 6.60
C PRO A 34 -7.25 24.58 8.04
N GLY A 35 -7.02 23.31 8.35
CA GLY A 35 -7.28 22.75 9.68
C GLY A 35 -8.76 22.57 10.05
N ILE A 36 -9.71 22.93 9.17
CA ILE A 36 -11.14 22.87 9.45
C ILE A 36 -11.88 21.99 8.42
N SER A 37 -11.54 22.15 7.14
CA SER A 37 -12.16 21.35 6.08
C SER A 37 -11.64 19.92 6.16
N GLN A 38 -12.51 18.98 6.47
CA GLN A 38 -12.18 17.55 6.61
C GLN A 38 -12.73 16.77 5.43
N ILE A 39 -11.97 15.80 5.01
CA ILE A 39 -12.39 14.72 4.12
C ILE A 39 -12.05 13.38 4.79
N TYR A 40 -12.70 12.33 4.35
CA TYR A 40 -12.40 10.99 4.78
C TYR A 40 -12.40 10.04 3.59
N PHE A 41 -11.61 8.98 3.70
CA PHE A 41 -11.58 7.87 2.77
C PHE A 41 -12.15 6.65 3.47
N GLU A 42 -13.28 6.16 2.98
CA GLU A 42 -13.92 4.95 3.47
C GLU A 42 -13.16 3.72 2.94
N GLN A 43 -12.87 2.79 3.83
CA GLN A 43 -12.19 1.54 3.53
C GLN A 43 -13.20 0.40 3.34
N PRO A 44 -12.76 -0.75 2.76
CA PRO A 44 -13.65 -1.90 2.57
C PRO A 44 -14.22 -2.50 3.85
N ASP A 45 -13.56 -2.28 4.99
CA ASP A 45 -14.00 -2.72 6.33
C ASP A 45 -14.85 -1.67 7.06
N GLU A 46 -15.35 -0.66 6.31
CA GLU A 46 -16.14 0.46 6.83
C GLU A 46 -15.36 1.40 7.79
N SER A 47 -14.06 1.19 7.99
CA SER A 47 -13.23 2.16 8.68
C SER A 47 -12.94 3.38 7.81
N GLU A 48 -12.60 4.51 8.43
CA GLU A 48 -12.37 5.77 7.73
C GLU A 48 -10.99 6.32 8.06
N VAL A 49 -10.21 6.68 7.03
CA VAL A 49 -9.03 7.53 7.20
C VAL A 49 -9.43 8.98 7.04
N VAL A 50 -9.30 9.73 8.10
CA VAL A 50 -9.74 11.13 8.17
C VAL A 50 -8.54 12.07 8.04
N GLY A 51 -8.75 13.23 7.49
CA GLY A 51 -7.76 14.29 7.48
C GLY A 51 -8.33 15.63 7.07
N THR A 52 -7.52 16.65 7.19
CA THR A 52 -7.86 18.01 6.77
C THR A 52 -7.30 18.31 5.39
N ILE A 53 -8.05 19.07 4.61
CA ILE A 53 -7.68 19.48 3.27
C ILE A 53 -7.49 20.98 3.19
N ALA A 54 -6.44 21.41 2.49
CA ALA A 54 -6.12 22.81 2.29
C ALA A 54 -5.49 23.03 0.90
N TYR A 55 -5.36 24.28 0.49
CA TYR A 55 -4.57 24.62 -0.70
C TYR A 55 -3.09 24.37 -0.47
N ASP A 56 -2.39 23.89 -1.49
CA ASP A 56 -0.93 23.90 -1.48
C ASP A 56 -0.45 25.36 -1.68
N PRO A 57 0.28 25.95 -0.70
CA PRO A 57 0.74 27.32 -0.81
C PRO A 57 1.82 27.52 -1.88
N SER A 58 2.43 26.44 -2.36
CA SER A 58 3.49 26.45 -3.38
C SER A 58 2.96 26.22 -4.80
N ASP A 59 1.78 25.64 -4.96
CA ASP A 59 1.21 25.30 -6.26
C ASP A 59 -0.33 25.21 -6.17
N ASP A 60 -1.00 26.15 -6.79
CA ASP A 60 -2.47 26.30 -6.77
C ASP A 60 -3.23 25.17 -7.50
N ARG A 61 -2.51 24.30 -8.21
CA ARG A 61 -3.07 23.13 -8.88
C ARG A 61 -3.27 21.94 -7.94
N PHE A 62 -2.74 22.01 -6.71
CA PHE A 62 -2.76 20.90 -5.77
C PHE A 62 -3.46 21.25 -4.47
N LEU A 63 -3.93 20.21 -3.82
CA LEU A 63 -4.46 20.28 -2.46
C LEU A 63 -3.57 19.44 -1.55
N LEU A 64 -3.34 19.95 -0.35
CA LEU A 64 -2.64 19.22 0.70
C LEU A 64 -3.66 18.50 1.57
N PHE A 65 -3.46 17.21 1.78
CA PHE A 65 -4.20 16.40 2.73
C PHE A 65 -3.31 16.11 3.92
N THR A 66 -3.71 16.56 5.10
CA THR A 66 -3.01 16.26 6.35
C THR A 66 -3.82 15.19 7.09
N VAL A 67 -3.27 13.98 7.15
CA VAL A 67 -3.94 12.84 7.76
C VAL A 67 -4.04 12.99 9.28
N ASP A 68 -5.15 12.52 9.83
CA ASP A 68 -5.31 12.30 11.27
C ASP A 68 -4.73 10.91 11.59
N GLU A 69 -3.57 10.89 12.24
CA GLU A 69 -2.80 9.66 12.49
C GLU A 69 -3.57 8.65 13.33
N ASP A 70 -4.49 9.11 14.17
CA ASP A 70 -5.33 8.24 15.01
C ASP A 70 -6.34 7.43 14.18
N THR A 71 -6.54 7.79 12.91
CA THR A 71 -7.47 7.09 12.01
C THR A 71 -6.76 6.12 11.05
N ILE A 72 -5.43 6.05 11.11
CA ILE A 72 -4.64 5.19 10.21
C ILE A 72 -4.85 3.72 10.59
N PRO A 73 -5.15 2.83 9.63
CA PRO A 73 -5.33 1.41 9.91
C PRO A 73 -4.07 0.76 10.46
N ALA A 74 -4.25 -0.07 11.48
CA ALA A 74 -3.17 -0.83 12.11
C ALA A 74 -2.74 -2.08 11.32
N ASN A 75 -3.44 -2.42 10.23
CA ASN A 75 -3.26 -3.66 9.47
C ASN A 75 -2.33 -3.51 8.26
N THR A 76 -1.34 -2.63 8.34
CA THR A 76 -0.34 -2.45 7.27
C THR A 76 0.93 -3.23 7.58
N LEU A 77 1.33 -4.06 6.62
CA LEU A 77 2.58 -4.80 6.67
C LEU A 77 3.77 -3.88 6.32
N SER A 78 4.94 -4.27 6.80
CA SER A 78 6.19 -3.62 6.36
C SER A 78 6.30 -3.68 4.83
N PRO A 79 6.79 -2.62 4.17
CA PRO A 79 6.77 -2.53 2.72
C PRO A 79 7.62 -3.61 2.04
N VAL A 80 7.35 -3.83 0.76
CA VAL A 80 8.16 -4.72 -0.10
C VAL A 80 8.99 -3.90 -1.08
N ASP A 81 10.18 -4.40 -1.39
CA ASP A 81 11.07 -3.77 -2.38
C ASP A 81 10.56 -3.94 -3.80
N ALA A 82 9.96 -5.10 -4.09
CA ALA A 82 9.38 -5.38 -5.40
C ALA A 82 8.29 -6.46 -5.35
N VAL A 83 7.50 -6.53 -6.43
CA VAL A 83 6.64 -7.66 -6.80
C VAL A 83 7.37 -8.44 -7.87
N ILE A 84 7.59 -9.73 -7.65
CA ILE A 84 8.46 -10.54 -8.49
C ILE A 84 7.85 -11.89 -8.86
N ASN A 85 8.28 -12.43 -10.00
CA ASN A 85 8.09 -13.83 -10.33
C ASN A 85 9.34 -14.62 -9.93
N PRO A 86 9.30 -15.45 -8.88
CA PRO A 86 10.47 -16.15 -8.36
C PRO A 86 11.01 -17.24 -9.30
N LEU A 87 10.24 -17.63 -10.32
CA LEU A 87 10.66 -18.64 -11.31
C LEU A 87 11.61 -18.07 -12.38
N VAL A 88 11.55 -16.75 -12.59
CA VAL A 88 12.36 -16.06 -13.62
C VAL A 88 13.37 -15.07 -13.03
N SER A 89 13.15 -14.62 -11.80
CA SER A 89 14.02 -13.68 -11.09
C SER A 89 14.51 -14.31 -9.80
N GLY A 90 15.73 -14.02 -9.42
CA GLY A 90 16.31 -14.46 -8.15
C GLY A 90 17.48 -13.60 -7.73
N PRO A 91 17.98 -13.78 -6.49
CA PRO A 91 19.18 -13.10 -6.02
C PRO A 91 20.35 -13.34 -6.99
N ASN A 92 21.01 -12.25 -7.40
CA ASN A 92 22.07 -12.27 -8.44
C ASN A 92 21.63 -12.80 -9.83
N ALA A 93 20.31 -12.99 -10.03
CA ALA A 93 19.70 -13.42 -11.29
C ALA A 93 18.49 -12.53 -11.60
N GLY A 94 18.76 -11.26 -11.96
CA GLY A 94 17.76 -10.24 -12.20
C GLY A 94 17.36 -9.41 -10.97
N LEU A 95 17.73 -9.85 -9.76
CA LEU A 95 17.57 -9.08 -8.53
C LEU A 95 18.94 -8.76 -7.91
N PRO A 96 19.06 -7.67 -7.15
CA PRO A 96 20.28 -7.36 -6.43
C PRO A 96 20.61 -8.43 -5.37
N ALA A 97 21.86 -8.44 -4.89
CA ALA A 97 22.22 -9.23 -3.72
C ALA A 97 21.33 -8.81 -2.54
N PRO A 98 20.76 -9.76 -1.78
CA PRO A 98 19.86 -9.43 -0.70
C PRO A 98 20.58 -8.77 0.47
N ALA A 99 19.96 -7.76 1.06
CA ALA A 99 20.30 -7.20 2.35
C ALA A 99 19.31 -7.70 3.40
N ILE A 100 19.69 -7.70 4.66
CA ILE A 100 18.78 -8.04 5.77
C ILE A 100 17.54 -7.14 5.68
N GLY A 101 16.34 -7.74 5.74
CA GLY A 101 15.09 -7.03 5.63
C GLY A 101 14.62 -6.79 4.20
N THR A 102 15.36 -7.23 3.16
CA THR A 102 14.86 -7.21 1.77
C THR A 102 13.61 -8.06 1.66
N ARG A 103 12.55 -7.51 1.07
CA ARG A 103 11.22 -8.15 1.00
C ARG A 103 10.68 -8.17 -0.41
N TYR A 104 10.07 -9.29 -0.79
CA TYR A 104 9.42 -9.43 -2.09
C TYR A 104 8.04 -10.05 -1.97
N LEU A 105 7.08 -9.52 -2.73
CA LEU A 105 5.76 -10.13 -2.94
C LEU A 105 5.84 -11.05 -4.15
N LEU A 106 5.43 -12.31 -3.99
CA LEU A 106 5.54 -13.33 -5.02
C LEU A 106 4.29 -13.41 -5.90
N THR A 107 4.49 -13.43 -7.22
CA THR A 107 3.41 -13.67 -8.21
C THR A 107 3.22 -15.14 -8.55
N GLU A 108 4.18 -15.98 -8.21
CA GLU A 108 4.18 -17.41 -8.44
C GLU A 108 4.77 -18.17 -7.26
N SER A 109 4.37 -19.42 -7.08
CA SER A 109 4.95 -20.28 -6.04
C SER A 109 6.37 -20.71 -6.39
N THR A 110 7.20 -20.91 -5.37
CA THR A 110 8.54 -21.47 -5.50
C THR A 110 8.74 -22.63 -4.51
N GLY A 111 9.60 -23.57 -4.87
CA GLY A 111 9.89 -24.74 -4.05
C GLY A 111 10.94 -25.65 -4.72
N SER A 112 11.19 -26.80 -4.10
CA SER A 112 12.26 -27.73 -4.55
C SER A 112 12.08 -28.31 -5.96
N TRP A 113 10.87 -28.30 -6.48
CA TRP A 113 10.54 -28.82 -7.83
C TRP A 113 10.12 -27.74 -8.83
N ASN A 114 10.08 -26.48 -8.42
CA ASN A 114 9.71 -25.37 -9.31
C ASN A 114 10.95 -24.62 -9.73
N GLY A 115 11.17 -24.51 -11.03
CA GLY A 115 12.10 -23.61 -11.72
C GLY A 115 13.35 -23.19 -10.95
N ASN A 116 13.42 -21.96 -10.51
CA ASN A 116 14.63 -21.31 -9.99
C ASN A 116 14.90 -21.53 -8.48
N ALA A 117 14.50 -22.70 -7.95
CA ALA A 117 14.59 -22.99 -6.50
C ALA A 117 16.02 -22.82 -5.93
N SER A 118 17.04 -23.14 -6.71
CA SER A 118 18.46 -23.00 -6.28
C SER A 118 18.88 -21.54 -6.09
N ALA A 119 18.27 -20.59 -6.79
CA ALA A 119 18.56 -19.17 -6.63
C ALA A 119 18.03 -18.61 -5.31
N TRP A 120 17.08 -19.31 -4.69
CA TRP A 120 16.44 -18.94 -3.42
C TRP A 120 16.94 -19.78 -2.25
N ALA A 121 17.97 -20.62 -2.44
CA ALA A 121 18.54 -21.40 -1.36
C ALA A 121 19.23 -20.49 -0.33
N GLY A 122 19.03 -20.81 0.96
CA GLY A 122 19.75 -20.18 2.05
C GLY A 122 21.23 -20.61 2.10
N ILE A 123 21.98 -20.07 3.03
CA ILE A 123 23.38 -20.44 3.30
C ILE A 123 23.47 -21.93 3.68
N ASP A 124 22.44 -22.47 4.29
CA ASP A 124 22.30 -23.89 4.64
C ASP A 124 21.98 -24.81 3.43
N GLY A 125 21.84 -24.23 2.23
CA GLY A 125 21.50 -24.94 1.00
C GLY A 125 20.04 -25.38 0.91
N GLN A 126 19.19 -25.04 1.88
CA GLN A 126 17.77 -25.37 1.83
C GLN A 126 17.03 -24.41 0.91
N PRO A 127 16.19 -24.93 -0.01
CA PRO A 127 15.40 -24.09 -0.90
C PRO A 127 14.28 -23.37 -0.14
N LEU A 128 13.98 -22.15 -0.58
CA LEU A 128 12.77 -21.48 -0.14
C LEU A 128 11.55 -22.21 -0.70
N VAL A 129 10.58 -22.50 0.14
CA VAL A 129 9.24 -22.96 -0.26
C VAL A 129 8.25 -21.87 0.13
N ALA A 130 7.61 -21.28 -0.87
CA ALA A 130 6.63 -20.21 -0.69
C ALA A 130 5.56 -20.28 -1.78
N ASN A 131 4.36 -19.82 -1.45
CA ASN A 131 3.22 -19.83 -2.36
C ASN A 131 3.09 -18.52 -3.14
N THR A 132 2.32 -18.56 -4.21
CA THR A 132 1.81 -17.36 -4.85
C THR A 132 1.12 -16.48 -3.82
N ASN A 133 1.33 -15.17 -3.91
CA ASN A 133 0.85 -14.16 -2.98
C ASN A 133 1.53 -14.10 -1.60
N ASP A 134 2.49 -14.97 -1.31
CA ASP A 134 3.30 -14.84 -0.10
C ASP A 134 4.24 -13.63 -0.20
N ILE A 135 4.58 -13.08 0.95
CA ILE A 135 5.69 -12.11 1.07
C ILE A 135 6.85 -12.83 1.74
N ILE A 136 7.99 -12.77 1.09
CA ILE A 136 9.24 -13.31 1.60
C ILE A 136 10.16 -12.20 2.08
N GLU A 137 11.02 -12.53 3.04
CA GLU A 137 11.98 -11.63 3.65
C GLU A 137 13.33 -12.33 3.83
N TYR A 138 14.42 -11.61 3.60
CA TYR A 138 15.75 -12.10 3.85
C TYR A 138 16.20 -11.75 5.28
N ASP A 139 16.47 -12.75 6.12
CA ASP A 139 16.85 -12.58 7.53
C ASP A 139 18.37 -12.37 7.75
N GLY A 140 19.15 -12.44 6.67
CA GLY A 140 20.62 -12.37 6.68
C GLY A 140 21.29 -13.70 6.40
N GLU A 141 20.59 -14.82 6.55
CA GLU A 141 21.09 -16.18 6.29
C GLU A 141 20.28 -16.89 5.22
N ARG A 142 18.96 -16.67 5.20
CA ARG A 142 18.03 -17.32 4.28
C ARG A 142 16.79 -16.45 4.02
N TRP A 143 16.02 -16.87 3.04
CA TRP A 143 14.69 -16.33 2.78
C TRP A 143 13.66 -17.05 3.64
N ILE A 144 12.80 -16.28 4.28
CA ILE A 144 11.68 -16.78 5.10
C ILE A 144 10.36 -16.19 4.58
N VAL A 145 9.25 -16.90 4.80
CA VAL A 145 7.91 -16.37 4.52
C VAL A 145 7.49 -15.48 5.69
N SER A 146 7.40 -14.18 5.46
CA SER A 146 6.98 -13.19 6.45
C SER A 146 5.49 -12.92 6.43
N PHE A 147 4.82 -13.19 5.32
CA PHE A 147 3.36 -13.22 5.18
C PHE A 147 2.98 -14.46 4.38
N ALA A 148 2.20 -15.34 4.99
CA ALA A 148 1.71 -16.55 4.36
C ALA A 148 0.25 -16.36 3.92
N SER A 149 0.02 -16.37 2.61
CA SER A 149 -1.30 -16.17 1.99
C SER A 149 -2.32 -17.20 2.47
N ASP A 150 -1.93 -18.46 2.59
CA ASP A 150 -2.80 -19.55 3.02
C ASP A 150 -3.34 -19.40 4.47
N ASN A 151 -2.60 -18.69 5.31
CA ASN A 151 -2.96 -18.47 6.72
C ASN A 151 -3.69 -17.15 6.95
N SER A 152 -3.87 -16.33 5.93
CA SER A 152 -4.33 -14.94 6.04
C SER A 152 -5.68 -14.68 5.35
N GLN A 153 -6.47 -15.72 5.10
CA GLN A 153 -7.70 -15.66 4.29
C GLN A 153 -8.82 -14.78 4.85
N HIS A 154 -8.74 -14.38 6.12
CA HIS A 154 -9.80 -13.61 6.77
C HIS A 154 -9.38 -12.19 7.19
N ASN A 155 -8.14 -11.80 6.89
CA ASN A 155 -7.62 -10.53 7.35
C ASN A 155 -7.32 -9.62 6.15
N ILE A 156 -7.93 -8.45 6.13
CA ILE A 156 -7.51 -7.39 5.21
C ILE A 156 -6.15 -6.88 5.69
N GLN A 157 -5.17 -6.87 4.78
CA GLN A 157 -3.82 -6.39 5.01
C GLN A 157 -3.40 -5.47 3.87
N TYR A 158 -2.53 -4.53 4.16
CA TYR A 158 -2.00 -3.61 3.17
C TYR A 158 -0.49 -3.71 3.11
N VAL A 159 0.08 -3.58 1.92
CA VAL A 159 1.52 -3.53 1.71
C VAL A 159 1.86 -2.54 0.60
N THR A 160 2.93 -1.77 0.78
CA THR A 160 3.41 -0.82 -0.23
C THR A 160 4.66 -1.36 -0.90
N ASN A 161 4.69 -1.33 -2.23
CA ASN A 161 5.90 -1.55 -3.01
C ASN A 161 6.67 -0.23 -3.08
N ILE A 162 7.82 -0.15 -2.42
CA ILE A 162 8.61 1.09 -2.32
C ILE A 162 9.23 1.55 -3.64
N THR A 163 9.47 0.62 -4.57
CA THR A 163 10.06 0.94 -5.87
C THR A 163 9.06 1.61 -6.81
N THR A 164 7.79 1.20 -6.74
CA THR A 164 6.73 1.71 -7.62
C THR A 164 5.76 2.65 -6.92
N GLU A 165 5.89 2.80 -5.59
CA GLU A 165 4.96 3.54 -4.72
C GLU A 165 3.50 3.07 -4.83
N ILE A 166 3.31 1.83 -5.30
CA ILE A 166 1.99 1.20 -5.41
C ILE A 166 1.68 0.45 -4.12
N GLN A 167 0.54 0.75 -3.57
CA GLN A 167 -0.02 -0.01 -2.46
C GLN A 167 -0.91 -1.12 -2.96
N TYR A 168 -0.87 -2.25 -2.27
CA TYR A 168 -1.72 -3.41 -2.49
C TYR A 168 -2.53 -3.73 -1.24
N CYS A 169 -3.76 -4.17 -1.44
CA CYS A 169 -4.66 -4.70 -0.41
C CYS A 169 -4.78 -6.21 -0.60
N TRP A 170 -4.59 -6.97 0.46
CA TRP A 170 -4.90 -8.40 0.53
C TRP A 170 -6.40 -8.59 0.76
N THR A 171 -7.06 -9.30 -0.15
CA THR A 171 -8.52 -9.52 -0.10
C THR A 171 -8.93 -10.83 0.58
N GLY A 172 -7.95 -11.60 1.07
CA GLY A 172 -8.15 -12.95 1.56
C GLY A 172 -7.83 -14.04 0.53
N ASP A 173 -7.65 -13.67 -0.73
CA ASP A 173 -7.36 -14.58 -1.85
C ASP A 173 -6.23 -14.06 -2.74
N THR A 174 -6.19 -12.77 -2.99
CA THR A 174 -5.20 -12.14 -3.87
C THR A 174 -4.87 -10.71 -3.46
N TRP A 175 -3.72 -10.23 -3.90
CA TRP A 175 -3.34 -8.83 -3.75
C TRP A 175 -3.91 -8.00 -4.91
N VAL A 176 -4.68 -6.98 -4.57
CA VAL A 176 -5.21 -6.02 -5.53
C VAL A 176 -4.61 -4.64 -5.30
N LYS A 177 -4.43 -3.87 -6.36
CA LYS A 177 -3.97 -2.49 -6.24
C LYS A 177 -4.98 -1.69 -5.42
N SER A 178 -4.48 -0.97 -4.43
CA SER A 178 -5.30 -0.20 -3.49
C SER A 178 -4.72 1.20 -3.28
N TYR A 179 -5.60 2.09 -2.85
CA TYR A 179 -5.28 3.43 -2.40
C TYR A 179 -5.83 3.69 -0.98
N GLN A 180 -6.23 2.62 -0.29
CA GLN A 180 -7.02 2.68 0.94
C GLN A 180 -6.24 2.26 2.20
N GLY A 181 -4.98 1.93 2.08
CA GLY A 181 -4.16 1.48 3.20
C GLY A 181 -3.44 2.61 3.93
N LEU A 182 -2.30 2.29 4.51
CA LEU A 182 -1.52 3.21 5.32
C LEU A 182 -1.18 4.50 4.57
N TYR A 183 -1.57 5.61 5.16
CA TYR A 183 -1.12 6.94 4.80
C TYR A 183 -0.14 7.38 5.89
N PRO A 184 1.19 7.43 5.63
CA PRO A 184 2.14 7.92 6.64
C PRO A 184 1.76 9.33 7.08
N GLY A 185 1.92 9.62 8.36
CA GLY A 185 1.65 10.94 8.90
C GLY A 185 2.37 12.03 8.12
N GLY A 186 1.75 13.20 7.97
CA GLY A 186 2.31 14.32 7.24
C GLY A 186 1.34 14.98 6.26
N GLN A 187 1.88 15.77 5.36
CA GLN A 187 1.12 16.44 4.32
C GLN A 187 1.20 15.66 3.01
N TRP A 188 0.04 15.41 2.42
CA TRP A 188 -0.09 14.71 1.17
C TRP A 188 -0.59 15.64 0.09
N ARG A 189 -0.06 15.50 -1.10
CA ARG A 189 -0.57 16.21 -2.26
C ARG A 189 -1.69 15.39 -2.90
N VAL A 190 -2.90 15.89 -2.82
CA VAL A 190 -4.07 15.28 -3.47
C VAL A 190 -4.07 15.69 -4.93
N VAL A 191 -3.94 14.73 -5.83
CA VAL A 191 -4.10 14.92 -7.28
C VAL A 191 -5.51 14.47 -7.63
N LEU A 192 -6.36 15.42 -7.98
CA LEU A 192 -7.76 15.22 -8.32
C LEU A 192 -7.95 15.09 -9.84
#